data_f6cc4fab816c0a886c9b7d6b771be6f3
#
_entry.id   f6cc4fab816c0a886c9b7d6b771be6f3
#
_cell.length_a   1.000
_cell.length_b   1.000
_cell.length_c   1.000
_cell.angle_alpha   90.00
_cell.angle_beta   90.00
_cell.angle_gamma   90.00
#
_symmetry.space_group_name_H-M   'P 1'
#
loop_
_entity.id
_entity.type
_entity.pdbx_description
1 polymer ?
#
loop_
_entity_poly.entity_id
_entity_poly.type
_entity_poly.pdbx_seq_one_letter_code
_entity_poly.pdbx_strand_id
1 'polypeptide(L)'
;MARSEFAFHHRFRVRWSETDAQGVVFNARYLDYADVAVTEYWRAVKFRDYADGAPLEFHVKKATVTWFAPIKPDELIDVMARTVATGRTSMTQIVEIHGITEDGSDDLRATVDLVSVHVDLDTHRPVPLPHWVKDVFLNFDQQAATPAVAMADA
;
A
#
# COMPACT_ATOMS: atom_id res chain seq x y z
N MET A 1 -1.93 3.20 -12.29
CA MET A 1 -2.61 4.35 -11.62
C MET A 1 -1.63 5.49 -11.48
N ALA A 2 -2.12 6.72 -11.51
CA ALA A 2 -1.27 7.88 -11.24
C ALA A 2 -1.12 8.12 -9.73
N ARG A 3 -0.02 8.76 -9.33
CA ARG A 3 0.23 9.15 -7.93
C ARG A 3 -0.96 9.87 -7.30
N SER A 4 -1.64 10.72 -8.09
CA SER A 4 -2.80 11.50 -7.65
C SER A 4 -4.03 10.65 -7.26
N GLU A 5 -4.05 9.38 -7.65
CA GLU A 5 -5.16 8.46 -7.32
C GLU A 5 -4.99 7.81 -5.95
N PHE A 6 -3.89 8.08 -5.26
CA PHE A 6 -3.61 7.57 -3.92
C PHE A 6 -3.72 8.67 -2.88
N ALA A 7 -4.58 8.47 -1.88
CA ALA A 7 -4.65 9.35 -0.72
C ALA A 7 -3.46 9.13 0.24
N PHE A 8 -2.90 7.92 0.22
CA PHE A 8 -1.80 7.53 1.10
C PHE A 8 -0.49 7.44 0.35
N HIS A 9 0.53 8.14 0.88
CA HIS A 9 1.91 8.11 0.44
C HIS A 9 2.82 7.99 1.65
N HIS A 10 3.84 7.15 1.55
CA HIS A 10 4.86 7.03 2.58
C HIS A 10 6.23 7.02 1.94
N ARG A 11 7.13 7.88 2.43
CA ARG A 11 8.47 8.07 1.85
C ARG A 11 9.53 7.49 2.75
N PHE A 12 10.46 6.75 2.16
CA PHE A 12 11.63 6.27 2.87
C PHE A 12 12.84 6.11 1.93
N ARG A 13 14.00 5.90 2.54
CA ARG A 13 15.26 5.71 1.80
C ARG A 13 15.59 4.23 1.71
N VAL A 14 15.95 3.79 0.51
CA VAL A 14 16.41 2.43 0.24
C VAL A 14 17.76 2.20 0.92
N ARG A 15 17.91 1.08 1.62
CA ARG A 15 19.15 0.73 2.33
C ARG A 15 20.09 -0.06 1.41
N TRP A 16 21.37 0.09 1.66
CA TRP A 16 22.40 -0.68 0.95
C TRP A 16 22.20 -2.19 1.07
N SER A 17 21.76 -2.66 2.25
CA SER A 17 21.49 -4.08 2.51
C SER A 17 20.34 -4.66 1.69
N GLU A 18 19.53 -3.82 1.03
CA GLU A 18 18.39 -4.22 0.21
C GLU A 18 18.73 -4.39 -1.26
N THR A 19 19.98 -4.13 -1.63
CA THR A 19 20.46 -4.22 -3.01
C THR A 19 21.24 -5.50 -3.27
N ASP A 20 21.32 -5.88 -4.54
CA ASP A 20 22.04 -7.07 -5.00
C ASP A 20 23.34 -6.70 -5.74
N ALA A 21 24.01 -7.72 -6.29
CA ALA A 21 25.26 -7.54 -7.01
C ALA A 21 25.12 -6.71 -8.31
N GLN A 22 23.91 -6.51 -8.81
CA GLN A 22 23.64 -5.65 -9.96
C GLN A 22 23.53 -4.18 -9.59
N GLY A 23 23.61 -3.84 -8.30
CA GLY A 23 23.51 -2.45 -7.82
C GLY A 23 22.08 -1.91 -7.86
N VAL A 24 21.08 -2.77 -7.74
CA VAL A 24 19.67 -2.42 -7.69
C VAL A 24 18.98 -3.18 -6.56
N VAL A 25 17.82 -2.69 -6.13
CA VAL A 25 17.02 -3.37 -5.12
C VAL A 25 16.69 -4.79 -5.58
N PHE A 26 16.98 -5.76 -4.70
CA PHE A 26 16.75 -7.18 -4.97
C PHE A 26 15.24 -7.47 -5.10
N ASN A 27 14.89 -8.35 -6.05
CA ASN A 27 13.50 -8.65 -6.42
C ASN A 27 12.59 -8.94 -5.23
N ALA A 28 13.05 -9.72 -4.26
CA ALA A 28 12.25 -10.12 -3.11
C ALA A 28 11.96 -8.95 -2.15
N ARG A 29 12.77 -7.90 -2.16
CA ARG A 29 12.59 -6.74 -1.28
C ARG A 29 11.34 -5.92 -1.59
N TYR A 30 10.81 -6.03 -2.79
CA TYR A 30 9.58 -5.32 -3.16
C TYR A 30 8.38 -5.77 -2.33
N LEU A 31 8.36 -7.02 -1.88
CA LEU A 31 7.35 -7.49 -0.92
C LEU A 31 7.54 -6.88 0.47
N ASP A 32 8.78 -6.68 0.91
CA ASP A 32 9.06 -5.94 2.14
C ASP A 32 8.56 -4.49 2.04
N TYR A 33 8.77 -3.84 0.91
CA TYR A 33 8.29 -2.47 0.67
C TYR A 33 6.76 -2.40 0.63
N ALA A 34 6.13 -3.40 0.04
CA ALA A 34 4.67 -3.50 0.05
C ALA A 34 4.13 -3.69 1.47
N ASP A 35 4.82 -4.46 2.31
CA ASP A 35 4.47 -4.63 3.71
C ASP A 35 4.55 -3.32 4.49
N VAL A 36 5.63 -2.55 4.28
CA VAL A 36 5.77 -1.21 4.86
C VAL A 36 4.61 -0.32 4.39
N ALA A 37 4.30 -0.32 3.10
CA ALA A 37 3.23 0.49 2.53
C ALA A 37 1.88 0.16 3.17
N VAL A 38 1.52 -1.11 3.21
CA VAL A 38 0.24 -1.56 3.75
C VAL A 38 0.14 -1.28 5.25
N THR A 39 1.19 -1.53 6.01
CA THR A 39 1.22 -1.27 7.45
C THR A 39 1.02 0.21 7.77
N GLU A 40 1.73 1.09 7.06
CA GLU A 40 1.58 2.54 7.26
C GLU A 40 0.24 3.06 6.73
N TYR A 41 -0.27 2.49 5.64
CA TYR A 41 -1.60 2.77 5.11
C TYR A 41 -2.70 2.47 6.14
N TRP A 42 -2.63 1.29 6.76
CA TRP A 42 -3.58 0.90 7.80
C TRP A 42 -3.52 1.83 9.01
N ARG A 43 -2.33 2.28 9.41
CA ARG A 43 -2.19 3.30 10.46
C ARG A 43 -2.86 4.60 10.06
N ALA A 44 -2.66 5.04 8.82
CA ALA A 44 -3.25 6.27 8.31
C ALA A 44 -4.78 6.21 8.25
N VAL A 45 -5.32 5.06 7.88
CA VAL A 45 -6.77 4.80 7.85
C VAL A 45 -7.37 4.82 9.26
N LYS A 46 -6.56 4.53 10.30
CA LYS A 46 -7.00 4.46 11.71
C LYS A 46 -8.10 3.43 11.95
N PHE A 47 -7.98 2.28 11.32
CA PHE A 47 -9.00 1.23 11.40
C PHE A 47 -9.33 0.81 12.84
N ARG A 48 -8.39 0.93 13.76
CA ARG A 48 -8.60 0.56 15.17
C ARG A 48 -9.67 1.38 15.85
N ASP A 49 -9.92 2.61 15.40
CA ASP A 49 -10.97 3.47 15.91
C ASP A 49 -12.37 2.90 15.62
N TYR A 50 -12.47 2.06 14.59
CA TYR A 50 -13.72 1.44 14.15
C TYR A 50 -13.85 -0.01 14.60
N ALA A 51 -12.77 -0.63 15.01
CA ALA A 51 -12.73 -2.08 15.32
C ALA A 51 -13.35 -2.40 16.68
N ASP A 52 -13.55 -1.40 17.55
CA ASP A 52 -14.09 -1.56 18.89
C ASP A 52 -13.41 -2.68 19.71
N GLY A 53 -12.08 -2.73 19.59
CA GLY A 53 -11.25 -3.74 20.26
C GLY A 53 -11.27 -5.11 19.61
N ALA A 54 -12.07 -5.33 18.56
CA ALA A 54 -12.08 -6.60 17.85
C ALA A 54 -10.83 -6.78 17.01
N PRO A 55 -10.28 -8.01 16.93
CA PRO A 55 -9.13 -8.27 16.07
C PRO A 55 -9.50 -8.15 14.60
N LEU A 56 -8.60 -7.56 13.81
CA LEU A 56 -8.70 -7.52 12.36
C LEU A 56 -7.35 -7.99 11.82
N GLU A 57 -7.29 -9.26 11.47
CA GLU A 57 -6.05 -9.94 11.12
C GLU A 57 -6.15 -10.56 9.73
N PHE A 58 -5.11 -10.43 8.94
CA PHE A 58 -5.09 -10.89 7.57
C PHE A 58 -3.89 -11.76 7.28
N HIS A 59 -4.11 -12.80 6.48
CA HIS A 59 -3.04 -13.51 5.80
C HIS A 59 -3.03 -13.14 4.32
N VAL A 60 -1.84 -12.89 3.78
CA VAL A 60 -1.69 -12.67 2.34
C VAL A 60 -1.91 -14.01 1.63
N LYS A 61 -2.87 -14.04 0.72
CA LYS A 61 -3.17 -15.21 -0.10
C LYS A 61 -2.46 -15.19 -1.44
N LYS A 62 -2.32 -14.00 -2.02
CA LYS A 62 -1.72 -13.83 -3.33
C LYS A 62 -1.02 -12.49 -3.40
N ALA A 63 0.16 -12.49 -4.00
CA ALA A 63 0.90 -11.27 -4.31
C ALA A 63 1.37 -11.33 -5.77
N THR A 64 1.17 -10.24 -6.50
CA THR A 64 1.64 -10.11 -7.87
C THR A 64 2.52 -8.87 -7.95
N VAL A 65 3.79 -9.08 -8.27
CA VAL A 65 4.78 -7.99 -8.41
C VAL A 65 5.06 -7.79 -9.89
N THR A 66 4.99 -6.54 -10.34
CA THR A 66 5.40 -6.15 -11.69
C THR A 66 6.45 -5.06 -11.58
N TRP A 67 7.58 -5.25 -12.24
CA TRP A 67 8.70 -4.32 -12.25
C TRP A 67 8.73 -3.54 -13.55
N PHE A 68 8.89 -2.22 -13.47
CA PHE A 68 8.95 -1.33 -14.63
C PHE A 68 10.30 -0.66 -14.78
N ALA A 69 10.96 -0.31 -13.66
CA ALA A 69 12.28 0.30 -13.65
C ALA A 69 13.01 -0.03 -12.35
N PRO A 70 14.34 -0.13 -12.38
CA PRO A 70 15.12 -0.48 -11.18
C PRO A 70 15.12 0.66 -10.16
N ILE A 71 15.30 0.28 -8.90
CA ILE A 71 15.53 1.20 -7.78
C ILE A 71 16.98 1.02 -7.32
N LYS A 72 17.67 2.13 -7.10
CA LYS A 72 19.09 2.14 -6.74
C LYS A 72 19.29 2.23 -5.23
N PRO A 73 20.45 1.80 -4.72
CA PRO A 73 20.78 1.98 -3.31
C PRO A 73 20.76 3.48 -2.93
N ASP A 74 20.34 3.75 -1.72
CA ASP A 74 20.28 5.10 -1.14
C ASP A 74 19.27 6.04 -1.81
N GLU A 75 18.43 5.53 -2.71
CA GLU A 75 17.39 6.31 -3.37
C GLU A 75 16.21 6.55 -2.43
N LEU A 76 15.61 7.75 -2.50
CA LEU A 76 14.32 8.02 -1.87
C LEU A 76 13.20 7.50 -2.76
N ILE A 77 12.24 6.81 -2.16
CA ILE A 77 11.05 6.32 -2.87
C ILE A 77 9.79 6.67 -2.11
N ASP A 78 8.69 6.79 -2.84
CA ASP A 78 7.34 6.85 -2.28
C ASP A 78 6.65 5.51 -2.52
N VAL A 79 6.12 4.93 -1.46
CA VAL A 79 5.21 3.79 -1.54
C VAL A 79 3.80 4.28 -1.26
N MET A 80 2.87 3.87 -2.08
CA MET A 80 1.48 4.29 -2.03
C MET A 80 0.59 3.06 -2.00
N ALA A 81 -0.50 3.13 -1.27
CA ALA A 81 -1.42 2.02 -1.15
C ALA A 81 -2.87 2.49 -1.19
N ARG A 82 -3.73 1.67 -1.75
CA ARG A 82 -5.18 1.83 -1.68
C ARG A 82 -5.87 0.49 -1.77
N THR A 83 -7.12 0.45 -1.30
CA THR A 83 -7.98 -0.72 -1.41
C THR A 83 -8.79 -0.62 -2.71
N VAL A 84 -8.72 -1.63 -3.56
CA VAL A 84 -9.40 -1.64 -4.86
C VAL A 84 -10.59 -2.58 -4.91
N ALA A 85 -10.67 -3.56 -4.02
CA ALA A 85 -11.80 -4.48 -3.96
C ALA A 85 -11.92 -5.10 -2.56
N THR A 86 -13.14 -5.47 -2.20
CA THR A 86 -13.42 -6.28 -1.01
C THR A 86 -14.38 -7.40 -1.38
N GLY A 87 -14.09 -8.61 -0.89
CA GLY A 87 -14.99 -9.76 -0.96
C GLY A 87 -15.62 -10.03 0.41
N ARG A 88 -16.22 -11.22 0.56
CA ARG A 88 -16.81 -11.61 1.84
C ARG A 88 -15.76 -11.72 2.96
N THR A 89 -14.59 -12.26 2.64
CA THR A 89 -13.49 -12.51 3.58
C THR A 89 -12.19 -11.84 3.17
N SER A 90 -12.14 -11.19 2.01
CA SER A 90 -10.89 -10.72 1.39
C SER A 90 -10.87 -9.23 1.11
N MET A 91 -9.68 -8.67 1.09
CA MET A 91 -9.39 -7.34 0.59
C MET A 91 -8.31 -7.44 -0.47
N THR A 92 -8.48 -6.68 -1.54
CA THR A 92 -7.45 -6.50 -2.57
C THR A 92 -6.90 -5.08 -2.44
N GLN A 93 -5.60 -4.98 -2.21
CA GLN A 93 -4.90 -3.72 -2.09
C GLN A 93 -3.83 -3.63 -3.17
N ILE A 94 -3.68 -2.47 -3.76
CA ILE A 94 -2.61 -2.19 -4.71
C ILE A 94 -1.60 -1.28 -4.04
N VAL A 95 -0.32 -1.62 -4.22
CA VAL A 95 0.81 -0.79 -3.83
C VAL A 95 1.53 -0.36 -5.09
N GLU A 96 1.84 0.92 -5.20
CA GLU A 96 2.74 1.44 -6.22
C GLU A 96 3.98 2.03 -5.56
N ILE A 97 5.11 1.80 -6.20
CA ILE A 97 6.40 2.31 -5.76
C ILE A 97 6.91 3.26 -6.84
N HIS A 98 7.14 4.50 -6.46
CA HIS A 98 7.63 5.55 -7.34
C HIS A 98 8.95 6.12 -6.84
N GLY A 99 9.82 6.50 -7.78
CA GLY A 99 10.93 7.38 -7.49
C GLY A 99 10.44 8.80 -7.20
N ILE A 100 11.33 9.64 -6.69
CA ILE A 100 11.01 11.03 -6.38
C ILE A 100 11.47 11.91 -7.53
N THR A 101 10.57 12.72 -8.06
CA THR A 101 10.84 13.71 -9.09
C THR A 101 10.73 15.12 -8.50
N GLU A 102 11.41 16.09 -9.09
CA GLU A 102 11.40 17.48 -8.61
C GLU A 102 10.00 18.10 -8.70
N ASP A 103 9.25 17.76 -9.74
CA ASP A 103 7.91 18.30 -10.00
C ASP A 103 6.79 17.47 -9.40
N GLY A 104 7.10 16.37 -8.70
CA GLY A 104 6.11 15.48 -8.11
C GLY A 104 5.36 14.61 -9.13
N SER A 105 5.85 14.51 -10.36
CA SER A 105 5.26 13.67 -11.40
C SER A 105 5.45 12.18 -11.11
N ASP A 106 4.75 11.36 -11.88
CA ASP A 106 4.85 9.90 -11.78
C ASP A 106 6.24 9.42 -12.20
N ASP A 107 6.78 8.48 -11.43
CA ASP A 107 8.01 7.74 -11.76
C ASP A 107 7.84 6.30 -11.29
N LEU A 108 6.93 5.58 -11.92
CA LEU A 108 6.54 4.22 -11.54
C LEU A 108 7.72 3.25 -11.68
N ARG A 109 8.09 2.60 -10.59
CA ARG A 109 9.15 1.59 -10.54
C ARG A 109 8.60 0.18 -10.45
N ALA A 110 7.56 -0.04 -9.66
CA ALA A 110 6.92 -1.33 -9.50
C ALA A 110 5.50 -1.19 -8.98
N THR A 111 4.70 -2.23 -9.22
CA THR A 111 3.40 -2.42 -8.57
C THR A 111 3.38 -3.74 -7.82
N VAL A 112 2.67 -3.78 -6.71
CA VAL A 112 2.42 -5.00 -5.95
C VAL A 112 0.93 -5.09 -5.67
N ASP A 113 0.28 -6.08 -6.25
CA ASP A 113 -1.13 -6.38 -5.96
C ASP A 113 -1.19 -7.44 -4.87
N LEU A 114 -1.92 -7.15 -3.80
CA LEU A 114 -2.04 -8.03 -2.64
C LEU A 114 -3.50 -8.42 -2.45
N VAL A 115 -3.76 -9.71 -2.43
CA VAL A 115 -5.04 -10.26 -1.96
C VAL A 115 -4.82 -10.83 -0.57
N SER A 116 -5.50 -10.26 0.42
CA SER A 116 -5.40 -10.67 1.81
C SER A 116 -6.74 -11.19 2.29
N VAL A 117 -6.72 -12.22 3.12
CA VAL A 117 -7.91 -12.87 3.66
C VAL A 117 -7.99 -12.63 5.15
N HIS A 118 -9.14 -12.14 5.61
CA HIS A 118 -9.42 -11.96 7.02
C HIS A 118 -9.54 -13.32 7.69
N VAL A 119 -8.80 -13.53 8.76
CA VAL A 119 -8.68 -14.84 9.40
C VAL A 119 -8.83 -14.73 10.91
N ASP A 120 -9.27 -15.85 11.50
CA ASP A 120 -9.12 -16.11 12.91
C ASP A 120 -7.70 -16.65 13.15
N LEU A 121 -6.92 -16.03 14.04
CA LEU A 121 -5.53 -16.44 14.27
C LEU A 121 -5.40 -17.77 15.02
N ASP A 122 -6.42 -18.19 15.76
CA ASP A 122 -6.36 -19.47 16.47
C ASP A 122 -6.58 -20.65 15.52
N THR A 123 -7.49 -20.51 14.57
CA THR A 123 -7.84 -21.55 13.62
C THR A 123 -7.19 -21.40 12.26
N HIS A 124 -6.69 -20.21 11.93
CA HIS A 124 -6.18 -19.78 10.61
C HIS A 124 -7.22 -19.93 9.49
N ARG A 125 -8.50 -19.93 9.84
CA ARG A 125 -9.60 -20.04 8.86
C ARG A 125 -10.13 -18.66 8.48
N PRO A 126 -10.57 -18.50 7.23
CA PRO A 126 -11.21 -17.27 6.80
C PRO A 126 -12.48 -16.98 7.62
N VAL A 127 -12.64 -15.72 7.98
CA VAL A 127 -13.85 -15.21 8.61
C VAL A 127 -14.33 -13.98 7.85
N PRO A 128 -15.65 -13.69 7.86
CA PRO A 128 -16.19 -12.54 7.13
C PRO A 128 -15.54 -11.22 7.59
N LEU A 129 -15.34 -10.31 6.64
CA LEU A 129 -14.93 -8.95 6.97
C LEU A 129 -16.02 -8.29 7.83
N PRO A 130 -15.63 -7.53 8.87
CA PRO A 130 -16.58 -6.66 9.55
C PRO A 130 -17.25 -5.71 8.54
N HIS A 131 -18.53 -5.43 8.75
CA HIS A 131 -19.34 -4.65 7.81
C HIS A 131 -18.82 -3.22 7.56
N TRP A 132 -18.09 -2.65 8.52
CA TRP A 132 -17.56 -1.30 8.44
C TRP A 132 -16.27 -1.17 7.61
N VAL A 133 -15.55 -2.28 7.38
CA VAL A 133 -14.21 -2.27 6.76
C VAL A 133 -14.23 -1.61 5.39
N LYS A 134 -15.13 -2.04 4.53
CA LYS A 134 -15.23 -1.50 3.17
C LYS A 134 -15.39 0.01 3.16
N ASP A 135 -16.32 0.52 3.96
CA ASP A 135 -16.64 1.95 3.96
C ASP A 135 -15.51 2.79 4.52
N VAL A 136 -14.85 2.31 5.58
CA VAL A 136 -13.72 3.03 6.20
C VAL A 136 -12.56 3.19 5.23
N PHE A 137 -12.16 2.12 4.57
CA PHE A 137 -11.06 2.16 3.60
C PHE A 137 -11.44 2.97 2.36
N LEU A 138 -12.66 2.78 1.84
CA LEU A 138 -13.15 3.53 0.68
C LEU A 138 -13.22 5.03 0.97
N ASN A 139 -13.75 5.43 2.11
CA ASN A 139 -13.83 6.83 2.51
C ASN A 139 -12.45 7.48 2.63
N PHE A 140 -11.48 6.76 3.17
CA PHE A 140 -10.11 7.24 3.21
C PHE A 140 -9.54 7.45 1.80
N ASP A 141 -9.69 6.45 0.94
CA ASP A 141 -9.12 6.47 -0.41
C ASP A 141 -9.78 7.53 -1.30
N GLN A 142 -11.04 7.86 -1.08
CA GLN A 142 -11.75 8.90 -1.83
C GLN A 142 -11.17 10.30 -1.62
N GLN A 143 -10.37 10.52 -0.59
CA GLN A 143 -9.68 11.80 -0.36
C GLN A 143 -8.71 12.14 -1.49
N ALA A 144 -8.19 11.13 -2.20
CA ALA A 144 -7.35 11.33 -3.37
C ALA A 144 -8.11 11.91 -4.57
N ALA A 145 -9.41 11.61 -4.66
CA ALA A 145 -10.26 12.07 -5.76
C ALA A 145 -10.70 13.53 -5.59
N THR A 146 -10.44 14.14 -4.44
CA THR A 146 -10.69 15.57 -4.24
C THR A 146 -9.63 16.36 -4.98
N PRO A 147 -9.97 17.16 -6.00
CA PRO A 147 -8.97 17.90 -6.75
C PRO A 147 -8.15 18.79 -5.82
N ALA A 148 -6.87 18.88 -6.07
CA ALA A 148 -5.96 19.78 -5.37
C ALA A 148 -6.25 21.27 -5.62
N VAL A 149 -7.47 21.59 -6.03
CA VAL A 149 -7.93 22.97 -6.30
C VAL A 149 -7.82 23.85 -5.06
N ALA A 150 -7.93 23.25 -3.88
CA ALA A 150 -7.80 23.99 -2.62
C ALA A 150 -6.35 24.42 -2.32
N MET A 151 -5.34 23.84 -2.96
CA MET A 151 -3.94 24.21 -2.77
C MET A 151 -3.42 25.20 -3.83
N ALA A 152 -4.13 25.37 -4.93
CA ALA A 152 -3.78 26.32 -5.97
C ALA A 152 -4.15 27.76 -5.60
N ASP A 153 -5.06 27.94 -4.66
CA ASP A 153 -5.54 29.26 -4.20
C ASP A 153 -4.89 29.72 -2.87
N ALA A 154 -3.89 28.98 -2.42
CA ALA A 154 -3.18 29.31 -1.18
C ALA A 154 -1.94 30.15 -1.45
#